data_8a930ebe6ce76f454111a2875d591182
#
_entry.id   8a930ebe6ce76f454111a2875d591182
#
_cell.length_a   1.000
_cell.length_b   1.000
_cell.length_c   1.000
_cell.angle_alpha   90.00
_cell.angle_beta   90.00
_cell.angle_gamma   90.00
#
_symmetry.space_group_name_H-M   'P 1'
#
loop_
_entity.id
_entity.type
_entity.pdbx_description
1 polymer ?
#
loop_
_entity_poly.entity_id
_entity_poly.type
_entity_poly.pdbx_seq_one_letter_code
_entity_poly.pdbx_strand_id
1 'polypeptide(L)'
;MLVAASRPSARARLEAVVGASRALRLVAGPADAPLARRLLTLRPDVVLLDLEGGGLDGLLAGLPPAAGAALIVLTDAPRRVRADLAIERGLVRAVLPRDATSSEILVAIDAVVAGLVVLHPDALAPASGSRARREVMPAPVAADPAQPLTAREIEVLGMLAEGLGNKAIAARLGISTHTAKFHVASILAKLGAGSRTEAVTMGMRRGLVVI
;
A
#
# COMPACT_ATOMS: atom_id res chain seq x y z
N MET A 1 -17.44 -8.95 -2.29
CA MET A 1 -16.57 -7.87 -1.83
C MET A 1 -17.40 -6.65 -1.42
N LEU A 2 -17.07 -5.98 -0.32
CA LEU A 2 -17.80 -4.83 0.22
C LEU A 2 -16.88 -3.59 0.21
N VAL A 3 -17.41 -2.43 -0.18
CA VAL A 3 -16.74 -1.13 -0.04
C VAL A 3 -17.35 -0.36 1.12
N ALA A 4 -16.51 0.15 2.00
CA ALA A 4 -16.88 1.02 3.11
C ALA A 4 -15.95 2.23 3.14
N ALA A 5 -16.49 3.42 2.95
CA ALA A 5 -15.75 4.67 2.94
C ALA A 5 -16.57 5.76 3.63
N SER A 6 -15.89 6.64 4.34
CA SER A 6 -16.50 7.76 5.06
C SER A 6 -17.02 8.84 4.10
N ARG A 7 -16.39 9.01 2.93
CA ARG A 7 -16.78 9.99 1.92
C ARG A 7 -17.45 9.35 0.70
N PRO A 8 -18.54 9.94 0.19
CA PRO A 8 -19.20 9.42 -1.00
C PRO A 8 -18.30 9.35 -2.23
N SER A 9 -17.40 10.33 -2.43
CA SER A 9 -16.45 10.36 -3.55
C SER A 9 -15.42 9.23 -3.47
N ALA A 10 -14.89 8.95 -2.29
CA ALA A 10 -13.96 7.83 -2.07
C ALA A 10 -14.68 6.50 -2.30
N ARG A 11 -15.90 6.37 -1.82
CA ARG A 11 -16.73 5.18 -2.05
C ARG A 11 -16.97 4.95 -3.54
N ALA A 12 -17.42 5.97 -4.29
CA ALA A 12 -17.65 5.86 -5.73
C ALA A 12 -16.37 5.46 -6.48
N ARG A 13 -15.21 6.04 -6.12
CA ARG A 13 -13.91 5.67 -6.69
C ARG A 13 -13.61 4.18 -6.48
N LEU A 14 -13.73 3.69 -5.25
CA LEU A 14 -13.43 2.30 -4.92
C LEU A 14 -14.41 1.32 -5.55
N GLU A 15 -15.69 1.67 -5.60
CA GLU A 15 -16.71 0.88 -6.28
C GLU A 15 -16.44 0.79 -7.79
N ALA A 16 -15.95 1.88 -8.42
CA ALA A 16 -15.54 1.88 -9.83
C ALA A 16 -14.33 0.97 -10.07
N VAL A 17 -13.33 0.99 -9.17
CA VAL A 17 -12.15 0.10 -9.25
C VAL A 17 -12.56 -1.37 -9.19
N VAL A 18 -13.44 -1.72 -8.25
CA VAL A 18 -13.94 -3.10 -8.11
C VAL A 18 -14.79 -3.49 -9.31
N GLY A 19 -15.67 -2.57 -9.79
CA GLY A 19 -16.57 -2.82 -10.92
C GLY A 19 -15.85 -2.98 -12.26
N ALA A 20 -14.62 -2.47 -12.40
CA ALA A 20 -13.80 -2.66 -13.59
C ALA A 20 -13.26 -4.10 -13.72
N SER A 21 -13.24 -4.88 -12.65
CA SER A 21 -12.78 -6.27 -12.66
C SER A 21 -13.97 -7.24 -12.79
N ARG A 22 -13.94 -8.09 -13.80
CA ARG A 22 -14.97 -9.15 -13.99
C ARG A 22 -14.86 -10.29 -12.96
N ALA A 23 -13.72 -10.41 -12.31
CA ALA A 23 -13.47 -11.44 -11.27
C ALA A 23 -14.05 -11.05 -9.90
N LEU A 24 -14.38 -9.77 -9.70
CA LEU A 24 -14.84 -9.23 -8.43
C LEU A 24 -16.35 -8.95 -8.47
N ARG A 25 -17.04 -9.35 -7.41
CA ARG A 25 -18.47 -9.05 -7.25
C ARG A 25 -18.68 -8.07 -6.10
N LEU A 26 -19.16 -6.89 -6.42
CA LEU A 26 -19.54 -5.90 -5.42
C LEU A 26 -20.84 -6.33 -4.73
N VAL A 27 -20.86 -6.35 -3.40
CA VAL A 27 -22.07 -6.50 -2.61
C VAL A 27 -22.43 -5.15 -2.00
N ALA A 28 -23.63 -4.68 -2.28
CA ALA A 28 -24.17 -3.43 -1.78
C ALA A 28 -25.05 -3.69 -0.55
N GLY A 29 -24.98 -2.81 0.42
CA GLY A 29 -25.86 -2.80 1.60
C GLY A 29 -26.18 -1.37 1.99
N PRO A 30 -27.14 -1.15 2.91
CA PRO A 30 -27.50 0.17 3.38
C PRO A 30 -26.23 0.93 3.84
N ALA A 31 -26.02 2.12 3.27
CA ALA A 31 -24.80 2.89 3.52
C ALA A 31 -24.73 3.42 4.96
N ASP A 32 -25.87 3.63 5.57
CA ASP A 32 -26.09 4.13 6.94
C ASP A 32 -25.97 3.01 8.00
N ALA A 33 -26.03 1.75 7.60
CA ALA A 33 -25.89 0.64 8.55
C ALA A 33 -24.43 0.52 9.06
N PRO A 34 -24.24 0.26 10.38
CA PRO A 34 -22.92 0.01 10.95
C PRO A 34 -22.17 -1.10 10.19
N LEU A 35 -20.86 -0.93 10.01
CA LEU A 35 -20.04 -1.92 9.26
C LEU A 35 -20.18 -3.32 9.83
N ALA A 36 -20.17 -3.48 11.14
CA ALA A 36 -20.36 -4.77 11.80
C ALA A 36 -21.64 -5.50 11.35
N ARG A 37 -22.76 -4.76 11.26
CA ARG A 37 -24.04 -5.33 10.80
C ARG A 37 -23.98 -5.73 9.32
N ARG A 38 -23.36 -4.87 8.48
CA ARG A 38 -23.17 -5.16 7.06
C ARG A 38 -22.33 -6.42 6.84
N LEU A 39 -21.27 -6.60 7.62
CA LEU A 39 -20.41 -7.81 7.57
C LEU A 39 -21.21 -9.09 7.89
N LEU A 40 -22.00 -9.07 8.96
CA LEU A 40 -22.82 -10.22 9.38
C LEU A 40 -23.89 -10.58 8.35
N THR A 41 -24.50 -9.56 7.73
CA THR A 41 -25.64 -9.77 6.78
C THR A 41 -25.14 -10.15 5.38
N LEU A 42 -24.11 -9.46 4.89
CA LEU A 42 -23.65 -9.61 3.49
C LEU A 42 -22.55 -10.67 3.35
N ARG A 43 -21.87 -11.03 4.43
CA ARG A 43 -20.76 -12.00 4.49
C ARG A 43 -19.79 -11.84 3.33
N PRO A 44 -19.19 -10.64 3.12
CA PRO A 44 -18.24 -10.44 2.06
C PRO A 44 -16.94 -11.18 2.37
N ASP A 45 -16.26 -11.71 1.34
CA ASP A 45 -14.93 -12.32 1.51
C ASP A 45 -13.87 -11.25 1.79
N VAL A 46 -14.00 -10.08 1.14
CA VAL A 46 -13.06 -8.95 1.25
C VAL A 46 -13.82 -7.65 1.46
N VAL A 47 -13.28 -6.79 2.31
CA VAL A 47 -13.76 -5.42 2.55
C VAL A 47 -12.66 -4.42 2.21
N LEU A 48 -12.96 -3.49 1.31
CA LEU A 48 -12.18 -2.27 1.09
C LEU A 48 -12.66 -1.19 2.05
N LEU A 49 -11.79 -0.75 2.93
CA LEU A 49 -12.09 0.22 3.97
C LEU A 49 -11.26 1.49 3.78
N ASP A 50 -11.89 2.62 3.46
CA ASP A 50 -11.23 3.92 3.42
C ASP A 50 -11.44 4.66 4.73
N LEU A 51 -10.35 4.84 5.49
CA LEU A 51 -10.35 5.45 6.82
C LEU A 51 -9.69 6.83 6.81
N GLU A 52 -10.40 7.82 7.35
CA GLU A 52 -9.85 9.12 7.69
C GLU A 52 -9.36 9.15 9.15
N GLY A 53 -8.18 9.71 9.36
CA GLY A 53 -7.74 10.12 10.69
C GLY A 53 -7.43 9.01 11.71
N GLY A 54 -7.37 7.74 11.34
CA GLY A 54 -6.84 6.70 12.22
C GLY A 54 -7.85 6.00 13.15
N GLY A 55 -9.15 6.04 12.85
CA GLY A 55 -10.20 5.39 13.64
C GLY A 55 -10.27 3.84 13.52
N LEU A 56 -9.20 3.19 13.07
CA LEU A 56 -9.20 1.73 12.87
C LEU A 56 -9.38 0.95 14.17
N ASP A 57 -8.73 1.35 15.25
CA ASP A 57 -8.81 0.63 16.54
C ASP A 57 -10.23 0.60 17.10
N GLY A 58 -10.93 1.73 17.05
CA GLY A 58 -12.33 1.82 17.45
C GLY A 58 -13.26 0.99 16.56
N LEU A 59 -12.96 0.97 15.26
CA LEU A 59 -13.72 0.17 14.30
C LEU A 59 -13.48 -1.33 14.52
N LEU A 60 -12.23 -1.75 14.70
CA LEU A 60 -11.87 -3.16 14.95
C LEU A 60 -12.41 -3.67 16.28
N ALA A 61 -12.48 -2.81 17.31
CA ALA A 61 -13.07 -3.16 18.60
C ALA A 61 -14.57 -3.50 18.50
N GLY A 62 -15.27 -2.87 17.54
CA GLY A 62 -16.69 -3.12 17.27
C GLY A 62 -16.97 -4.26 16.29
N LEU A 63 -15.93 -4.86 15.68
CA LEU A 63 -16.12 -5.96 14.74
C LEU A 63 -16.17 -7.32 15.45
N PRO A 64 -17.11 -8.18 15.08
CA PRO A 64 -17.16 -9.56 15.61
C PRO A 64 -15.93 -10.34 15.13
N PRO A 65 -15.30 -11.14 16.03
CA PRO A 65 -14.10 -11.92 15.68
C PRO A 65 -14.32 -12.95 14.55
N ALA A 66 -15.57 -13.31 14.31
CA ALA A 66 -15.97 -14.30 13.31
C ALA A 66 -16.47 -13.70 11.99
N ALA A 67 -16.15 -12.45 11.68
CA ALA A 67 -16.66 -11.83 10.45
C ALA A 67 -16.17 -12.51 9.15
N GLY A 68 -15.12 -13.35 9.23
CA GLY A 68 -14.61 -14.14 8.10
C GLY A 68 -14.08 -13.33 6.91
N ALA A 69 -14.25 -12.00 6.94
CA ALA A 69 -13.88 -11.09 5.87
C ALA A 69 -12.46 -10.57 6.04
N ALA A 70 -11.68 -10.60 4.99
CA ALA A 70 -10.36 -9.97 4.93
C ALA A 70 -10.51 -8.44 4.74
N LEU A 71 -9.91 -7.64 5.62
CA LEU A 71 -9.94 -6.19 5.52
C LEU A 71 -8.71 -5.68 4.75
N ILE A 72 -8.96 -4.85 3.75
CA ILE A 72 -7.97 -4.03 3.05
C ILE A 72 -8.22 -2.58 3.46
N VAL A 73 -7.28 -1.99 4.18
CA VAL A 73 -7.40 -0.64 4.74
C VAL A 73 -6.64 0.35 3.88
N LEU A 74 -7.32 1.41 3.42
CA LEU A 74 -6.71 2.57 2.78
C LEU A 74 -6.68 3.71 3.80
N THR A 75 -5.50 4.31 4.05
CA THR A 75 -5.32 5.33 5.07
C THR A 75 -4.22 6.33 4.72
N ASP A 76 -4.38 7.59 5.17
CA ASP A 76 -3.34 8.62 5.07
C ASP A 76 -2.24 8.44 6.13
N ALA A 77 -2.50 7.61 7.15
CA ALA A 77 -1.61 7.39 8.27
C ALA A 77 -1.33 5.89 8.51
N PRO A 78 -0.68 5.19 7.55
CA PRO A 78 -0.44 3.74 7.65
C PRO A 78 0.35 3.37 8.91
N ARG A 79 1.22 4.25 9.41
CA ARG A 79 1.97 4.06 10.68
C ARG A 79 1.08 4.04 11.93
N ARG A 80 -0.12 4.63 11.87
CA ARG A 80 -1.09 4.61 12.98
C ARG A 80 -1.94 3.35 12.99
N VAL A 81 -1.95 2.62 11.89
CA VAL A 81 -2.53 1.29 11.87
C VAL A 81 -1.57 0.42 12.66
N ARG A 82 -1.99 -0.02 13.83
CA ARG A 82 -1.26 -1.05 14.58
C ARG A 82 -1.40 -2.37 13.83
N ALA A 83 -0.65 -2.46 12.74
CA ALA A 83 -0.70 -3.57 11.80
C ALA A 83 -0.40 -4.91 12.52
N ASP A 84 0.49 -4.88 13.52
CA ASP A 84 0.80 -5.99 14.38
C ASP A 84 -0.47 -6.61 15.03
N LEU A 85 -1.24 -5.81 15.78
CA LEU A 85 -2.45 -6.30 16.46
C LEU A 85 -3.57 -6.66 15.48
N ALA A 86 -3.72 -5.91 14.40
CA ALA A 86 -4.78 -6.14 13.42
C ALA A 86 -4.51 -7.40 12.57
N ILE A 87 -3.22 -7.65 12.27
CA ILE A 87 -2.78 -8.85 11.55
C ILE A 87 -2.81 -10.08 12.46
N GLU A 88 -2.34 -9.96 13.71
CA GLU A 88 -2.41 -11.05 14.69
C GLU A 88 -3.84 -11.55 14.89
N ARG A 89 -4.83 -10.65 14.87
CA ARG A 89 -6.26 -11.01 14.89
C ARG A 89 -6.76 -11.61 13.56
N GLY A 90 -5.94 -11.63 12.52
CA GLY A 90 -6.27 -12.18 11.22
C GLY A 90 -7.31 -11.40 10.41
N LEU A 91 -7.73 -10.22 10.88
CA LEU A 91 -8.78 -9.42 10.24
C LEU A 91 -8.22 -8.50 9.15
N VAL A 92 -7.14 -7.77 9.43
CA VAL A 92 -6.51 -6.88 8.44
C VAL A 92 -5.49 -7.68 7.64
N ARG A 93 -5.68 -7.74 6.33
CA ARG A 93 -4.80 -8.44 5.39
C ARG A 93 -4.03 -7.50 4.48
N ALA A 94 -4.47 -6.26 4.34
CA ALA A 94 -3.70 -5.27 3.60
C ALA A 94 -3.84 -3.88 4.20
N VAL A 95 -2.74 -3.10 4.15
CA VAL A 95 -2.70 -1.68 4.49
C VAL A 95 -2.04 -0.93 3.34
N LEU A 96 -2.80 -0.05 2.70
CA LEU A 96 -2.39 0.74 1.54
C LEU A 96 -2.53 2.25 1.84
N PRO A 97 -1.78 3.10 1.16
CA PRO A 97 -2.01 4.52 1.21
C PRO A 97 -3.33 4.89 0.51
N ARG A 98 -3.95 5.98 0.89
CA ARG A 98 -5.23 6.42 0.32
C ARG A 98 -5.16 6.79 -1.15
N ASP A 99 -3.99 7.28 -1.58
CA ASP A 99 -3.69 7.64 -2.96
C ASP A 99 -3.22 6.44 -3.81
N ALA A 100 -3.31 5.21 -3.28
CA ALA A 100 -3.03 4.00 -4.04
C ALA A 100 -3.82 3.99 -5.36
N THR A 101 -3.13 3.61 -6.43
CA THR A 101 -3.73 3.49 -7.76
C THR A 101 -4.72 2.34 -7.84
N SER A 102 -5.58 2.36 -8.87
CA SER A 102 -6.50 1.25 -9.13
C SER A 102 -5.77 -0.08 -9.30
N SER A 103 -4.62 -0.08 -9.98
CA SER A 103 -3.79 -1.28 -10.16
C SER A 103 -3.25 -1.81 -8.85
N GLU A 104 -2.73 -0.96 -7.97
CA GLU A 104 -2.23 -1.36 -6.65
C GLU A 104 -3.32 -1.96 -5.78
N ILE A 105 -4.52 -1.37 -5.82
CA ILE A 105 -5.69 -1.89 -5.09
C ILE A 105 -6.08 -3.27 -5.63
N LEU A 106 -6.15 -3.47 -6.94
CA LEU A 106 -6.50 -4.76 -7.53
C LEU A 106 -5.47 -5.84 -7.22
N VAL A 107 -4.17 -5.52 -7.33
CA VAL A 107 -3.09 -6.45 -6.95
C VAL A 107 -3.16 -6.82 -5.46
N ALA A 108 -3.45 -5.86 -4.59
CA ALA A 108 -3.63 -6.14 -3.17
C ALA A 108 -4.85 -7.03 -2.90
N ILE A 109 -5.95 -6.85 -3.63
CA ILE A 109 -7.12 -7.71 -3.53
C ILE A 109 -6.76 -9.15 -3.93
N ASP A 110 -6.11 -9.34 -5.07
CA ASP A 110 -5.70 -10.65 -5.56
C ASP A 110 -4.76 -11.37 -4.57
N ALA A 111 -3.78 -10.63 -4.02
CA ALA A 111 -2.88 -11.15 -3.01
C ALA A 111 -3.61 -11.57 -1.71
N VAL A 112 -4.57 -10.74 -1.25
CA VAL A 112 -5.38 -11.03 -0.05
C VAL A 112 -6.27 -12.24 -0.28
N VAL A 113 -6.89 -12.38 -1.45
CA VAL A 113 -7.69 -13.56 -1.82
C VAL A 113 -6.83 -14.82 -1.87
N ALA A 114 -5.57 -14.69 -2.31
CA ALA A 114 -4.59 -15.79 -2.25
C ALA A 114 -4.07 -16.10 -0.83
N GLY A 115 -4.56 -15.40 0.21
CA GLY A 115 -4.18 -15.62 1.61
C GLY A 115 -2.93 -14.87 2.07
N LEU A 116 -2.39 -14.00 1.23
CA LEU A 116 -1.20 -13.18 1.55
C LEU A 116 -1.57 -11.94 2.39
N VAL A 117 -0.56 -11.38 3.04
CA VAL A 117 -0.66 -10.09 3.73
C VAL A 117 0.11 -9.05 2.93
N VAL A 118 -0.52 -7.91 2.65
CA VAL A 118 0.07 -6.80 1.89
C VAL A 118 0.20 -5.58 2.78
N LEU A 119 1.42 -5.19 3.08
CA LEU A 119 1.68 -4.01 3.91
C LEU A 119 2.45 -2.97 3.12
N HIS A 120 1.93 -1.75 3.15
CA HIS A 120 2.73 -0.61 2.71
C HIS A 120 3.93 -0.45 3.65
N PRO A 121 5.14 -0.14 3.15
CA PRO A 121 6.33 -0.01 3.99
C PRO A 121 6.18 0.94 5.17
N ASP A 122 5.42 2.02 5.00
CA ASP A 122 5.14 2.95 6.09
C ASP A 122 4.33 2.33 7.24
N ALA A 123 3.61 1.23 6.99
CA ALA A 123 2.88 0.50 8.03
C ALA A 123 3.80 -0.39 8.89
N LEU A 124 5.01 -0.69 8.40
CA LEU A 124 5.99 -1.52 9.10
C LEU A 124 6.92 -0.71 10.01
N ALA A 125 6.92 0.62 9.92
CA ALA A 125 7.78 1.45 10.75
C ALA A 125 7.37 1.36 12.23
N PRO A 126 8.30 1.12 13.17
CA PRO A 126 7.98 1.01 14.59
C PRO A 126 7.31 2.29 15.07
N ALA A 127 6.24 2.16 15.85
CA ALA A 127 5.54 3.26 16.51
C ALA A 127 6.39 3.81 17.66
N SER A 128 7.54 4.41 17.35
CA SER A 128 8.39 5.08 18.34
C SER A 128 7.80 6.44 18.64
N GLY A 129 7.11 6.55 19.77
CA GLY A 129 6.78 7.82 20.36
C GLY A 129 8.06 8.56 20.74
N SER A 130 8.43 9.55 19.95
CA SER A 130 9.29 10.64 20.38
C SER A 130 9.10 11.85 19.47
N ARG A 131 8.78 12.99 20.13
CA ARG A 131 8.79 14.32 19.55
C ARG A 131 10.17 14.62 19.01
N ALA A 132 10.34 14.62 17.71
CA ALA A 132 11.30 15.47 17.02
C ALA A 132 10.84 15.62 15.57
N ARG A 133 10.34 16.78 15.25
CA ARG A 133 10.13 17.26 13.90
C ARG A 133 11.51 17.43 13.27
N ARG A 134 12.02 16.36 12.71
CA ARG A 134 13.12 16.37 11.77
C ARG A 134 12.55 15.77 10.50
N GLU A 135 12.68 16.49 9.39
CA GLU A 135 12.55 15.93 8.05
C GLU A 135 13.58 14.79 7.94
N VAL A 136 13.18 13.64 8.43
CA VAL A 136 13.94 12.43 8.23
C VAL A 136 13.43 11.88 6.91
N MET A 137 14.23 12.01 5.89
CA MET A 137 14.18 11.11 4.75
C MET A 137 13.95 9.69 5.29
N PRO A 138 13.04 8.89 4.73
CA PRO A 138 12.86 7.52 5.17
C PRO A 138 14.23 6.84 5.13
N ALA A 139 14.70 6.41 6.29
CA ALA A 139 15.88 5.57 6.35
C ALA A 139 15.58 4.34 5.47
N PRO A 140 16.46 3.97 4.58
CA PRO A 140 16.29 2.77 3.79
C PRO A 140 16.10 1.62 4.77
N VAL A 141 15.02 0.85 4.59
CA VAL A 141 15.00 -0.51 5.13
C VAL A 141 16.35 -1.08 4.73
N ALA A 142 17.12 -1.56 5.71
CA ALA A 142 18.41 -2.17 5.42
C ALA A 142 18.13 -3.34 4.45
N ALA A 143 18.03 -3.02 3.18
CA ALA A 143 18.09 -4.00 2.13
C ALA A 143 19.50 -4.56 2.28
N ASP A 144 19.60 -5.84 2.49
CA ASP A 144 20.87 -6.54 2.49
C ASP A 144 21.60 -6.10 1.20
N PRO A 145 22.74 -5.41 1.29
CA PRO A 145 23.47 -4.95 0.11
C PRO A 145 23.89 -6.11 -0.82
N ALA A 146 23.70 -7.34 -0.38
CA ALA A 146 23.89 -8.55 -1.17
C ALA A 146 22.70 -8.95 -2.05
N GLN A 147 21.51 -8.32 -1.88
CA GLN A 147 20.37 -8.67 -2.72
C GLN A 147 20.42 -7.98 -4.09
N PRO A 148 20.27 -8.72 -5.20
CA PRO A 148 20.21 -8.14 -6.54
C PRO A 148 18.95 -7.28 -6.69
N LEU A 149 19.02 -6.29 -7.59
CA LEU A 149 17.85 -5.52 -7.96
C LEU A 149 16.81 -6.44 -8.63
N THR A 150 15.55 -6.26 -8.28
CA THR A 150 14.43 -6.91 -8.96
C THR A 150 14.26 -6.34 -10.38
N ALA A 151 13.56 -7.05 -11.26
CA ALA A 151 13.25 -6.56 -12.60
C ALA A 151 12.56 -5.19 -12.58
N ARG A 152 11.66 -4.95 -11.61
CA ARG A 152 10.97 -3.68 -11.44
C ARG A 152 11.91 -2.55 -10.99
N GLU A 153 12.88 -2.84 -10.14
CA GLU A 153 13.88 -1.88 -9.70
C GLU A 153 14.87 -1.54 -10.81
N ILE A 154 15.21 -2.50 -11.68
CA ILE A 154 16.04 -2.24 -12.88
C ILE A 154 15.29 -1.32 -13.85
N GLU A 155 13.99 -1.54 -14.07
CA GLU A 155 13.16 -0.67 -14.91
C GLU A 155 13.10 0.77 -14.35
N VAL A 156 12.91 0.91 -13.03
CA VAL A 156 12.94 2.22 -12.36
C VAL A 156 14.33 2.86 -12.44
N LEU A 157 15.39 2.09 -12.28
CA LEU A 157 16.78 2.58 -12.42
C LEU A 157 17.07 3.09 -13.82
N GLY A 158 16.54 2.44 -14.87
CA GLY A 158 16.59 2.92 -16.25
C GLY A 158 15.94 4.31 -16.40
N MET A 159 14.75 4.48 -15.82
CA MET A 159 14.05 5.77 -15.82
C MET A 159 14.79 6.87 -15.02
N LEU A 160 15.50 6.48 -13.95
CA LEU A 160 16.39 7.40 -13.23
C LEU A 160 17.56 7.84 -14.10
N ALA A 161 18.10 6.94 -14.92
CA ALA A 161 19.16 7.24 -15.89
C ALA A 161 18.70 8.18 -16.99
N GLU A 162 17.42 8.08 -17.42
CA GLU A 162 16.76 9.04 -18.31
C GLU A 162 16.49 10.41 -17.65
N GLY A 163 16.80 10.58 -16.36
CA GLY A 163 16.57 11.82 -15.62
C GLY A 163 15.14 12.03 -15.12
N LEU A 164 14.26 11.04 -15.22
CA LEU A 164 12.85 11.17 -14.83
C LEU A 164 12.70 11.36 -13.32
N GLY A 165 11.84 12.33 -12.93
CA GLY A 165 11.43 12.51 -11.53
C GLY A 165 10.39 11.48 -11.09
N ASN A 166 10.21 11.31 -9.77
CA ASN A 166 9.29 10.30 -9.22
C ASN A 166 7.85 10.41 -9.74
N LYS A 167 7.37 11.65 -10.04
CA LYS A 167 6.04 11.88 -10.63
C LYS A 167 5.95 11.32 -12.05
N ALA A 168 6.99 11.50 -12.86
CA ALA A 168 7.06 11.00 -14.24
C ALA A 168 7.21 9.47 -14.25
N ILE A 169 8.05 8.91 -13.37
CA ILE A 169 8.21 7.48 -13.17
C ILE A 169 6.86 6.85 -12.77
N ALA A 170 6.17 7.44 -11.80
CA ALA A 170 4.87 7.00 -11.36
C ALA A 170 3.85 6.96 -12.50
N ALA A 171 3.77 8.04 -13.29
CA ALA A 171 2.87 8.11 -14.45
C ALA A 171 3.19 7.06 -15.50
N ARG A 172 4.49 6.86 -15.83
CA ARG A 172 4.94 5.89 -16.84
C ARG A 172 4.68 4.45 -16.44
N LEU A 173 4.74 4.16 -15.14
CA LEU A 173 4.55 2.82 -14.59
C LEU A 173 3.11 2.52 -14.12
N GLY A 174 2.21 3.50 -14.14
CA GLY A 174 0.83 3.37 -13.64
C GLY A 174 0.73 3.15 -12.13
N ILE A 175 1.69 3.68 -11.36
CA ILE A 175 1.76 3.54 -9.90
C ILE A 175 1.64 4.90 -9.20
N SER A 176 1.46 4.91 -7.87
CA SER A 176 1.46 6.16 -7.10
C SER A 176 2.86 6.80 -7.08
N THR A 177 2.93 8.14 -6.93
CA THR A 177 4.20 8.84 -6.73
C THR A 177 4.92 8.34 -5.48
N HIS A 178 4.16 7.90 -4.49
CA HIS A 178 4.70 7.35 -3.25
C HIS A 178 5.37 5.99 -3.49
N THR A 179 4.75 5.11 -4.25
CA THR A 179 5.31 3.82 -4.66
C THR A 179 6.58 4.01 -5.49
N ALA A 180 6.60 5.01 -6.41
CA ALA A 180 7.80 5.34 -7.15
C ALA A 180 8.95 5.80 -6.24
N LYS A 181 8.67 6.65 -5.23
CA LYS A 181 9.66 7.05 -4.21
C LYS A 181 10.22 5.85 -3.46
N PHE A 182 9.35 4.87 -3.14
CA PHE A 182 9.77 3.66 -2.45
C PHE A 182 10.73 2.82 -3.30
N HIS A 183 10.42 2.56 -4.58
CA HIS A 183 11.34 1.86 -5.47
C HIS A 183 12.69 2.56 -5.56
N VAL A 184 12.69 3.89 -5.66
CA VAL A 184 13.95 4.68 -5.67
C VAL A 184 14.74 4.47 -4.37
N ALA A 185 14.09 4.55 -3.21
CA ALA A 185 14.75 4.34 -1.92
C ALA A 185 15.32 2.92 -1.79
N SER A 186 14.58 1.91 -2.24
CA SER A 186 15.04 0.52 -2.27
C SER A 186 16.27 0.32 -3.16
N ILE A 187 16.27 0.93 -4.36
CA ILE A 187 17.42 0.90 -5.28
C ILE A 187 18.65 1.52 -4.62
N LEU A 188 18.50 2.70 -4.00
CA LEU A 188 19.59 3.38 -3.29
C LEU A 188 20.18 2.46 -2.21
N ALA A 189 19.35 1.85 -1.40
CA ALA A 189 19.77 0.94 -0.33
C ALA A 189 20.51 -0.29 -0.85
N LYS A 190 19.95 -0.98 -1.86
CA LYS A 190 20.54 -2.20 -2.45
C LYS A 190 21.85 -1.93 -3.19
N LEU A 191 21.98 -0.75 -3.80
CA LEU A 191 23.22 -0.34 -4.45
C LEU A 191 24.25 0.23 -3.46
N GLY A 192 23.83 0.63 -2.26
CA GLY A 192 24.67 1.34 -1.30
C GLY A 192 24.93 2.79 -1.74
N ALA A 193 24.02 3.40 -2.50
CA ALA A 193 24.16 4.73 -3.05
C ALA A 193 23.52 5.80 -2.14
N GLY A 194 24.22 6.89 -1.88
CA GLY A 194 23.72 8.02 -1.08
C GLY A 194 22.87 9.02 -1.90
N SER A 195 22.86 8.91 -3.23
CA SER A 195 22.11 9.77 -4.11
C SER A 195 21.62 9.06 -5.35
N ARG A 196 20.58 9.63 -6.03
CA ARG A 196 20.07 9.08 -7.27
C ARG A 196 21.10 9.06 -8.40
N THR A 197 21.94 10.09 -8.49
CA THR A 197 23.03 10.18 -9.48
C THR A 197 24.05 9.09 -9.25
N GLU A 198 24.40 8.83 -8.00
CA GLU A 198 25.30 7.77 -7.61
C GLU A 198 24.71 6.39 -7.92
N ALA A 199 23.41 6.17 -7.65
CA ALA A 199 22.73 4.94 -8.01
C ALA A 199 22.77 4.66 -9.51
N VAL A 200 22.53 5.66 -10.35
CA VAL A 200 22.63 5.54 -11.80
C VAL A 200 24.07 5.20 -12.21
N THR A 201 25.06 5.91 -11.67
CA THR A 201 26.48 5.64 -11.96
C THR A 201 26.88 4.20 -11.57
N MET A 202 26.43 3.72 -10.42
CA MET A 202 26.68 2.34 -9.97
C MET A 202 25.95 1.33 -10.84
N GLY A 203 24.70 1.63 -11.24
CA GLY A 203 23.92 0.81 -12.15
C GLY A 203 24.59 0.61 -13.51
N MET A 204 25.12 1.70 -14.08
CA MET A 204 25.91 1.65 -15.32
C MET A 204 27.18 0.83 -15.16
N ARG A 205 27.96 1.06 -14.09
CA ARG A 205 29.19 0.30 -13.82
C ARG A 205 28.93 -1.20 -13.66
N ARG A 206 27.77 -1.59 -13.16
CA ARG A 206 27.35 -2.99 -13.01
C ARG A 206 26.64 -3.57 -14.23
N GLY A 207 26.51 -2.77 -15.32
CA GLY A 207 25.83 -3.20 -16.55
C GLY A 207 24.32 -3.39 -16.40
N LEU A 208 23.71 -2.82 -15.37
CA LEU A 208 22.27 -2.95 -15.10
C LEU A 208 21.42 -2.00 -15.96
N VAL A 209 21.98 -0.88 -16.38
CA VAL A 209 21.36 0.12 -17.27
C VAL A 209 22.39 0.68 -18.24
N VAL A 210 21.91 1.04 -19.42
CA VAL A 210 22.68 1.70 -20.49
C VAL A 210 21.97 3.00 -20.83
N ILE A 211 22.69 4.09 -21.06
CA ILE A 211 22.15 5.38 -21.54
C ILE A 211 22.27 5.43 -23.07
#